data_c27cdc590c94ffed834c67570fd4a06d
#
_entry.id   c27cdc590c94ffed834c67570fd4a06d
#
_cell.length_a   1.000
_cell.length_b   1.000
_cell.length_c   1.000
_cell.angle_alpha   90.00
_cell.angle_beta   90.00
_cell.angle_gamma   90.00
#
_symmetry.space_group_name_H-M   'P 1'
#
loop_
_entity.id
_entity.type
_entity.pdbx_description
1 polymer ?
#
loop_
_entity_poly.entity_id
_entity_poly.type
_entity_poly.pdbx_seq_one_letter_code
_entity_poly.pdbx_strand_id
1 'polypeptide(L)'
;MFKITLNKGNSILPLKSELDYIHKYMLIQAFRFPNRFHLEIECPVELENYPLPKFLIQPFVENSIQHGFEPRVGQGCIRITCTEKDEKLIIVIEDDGVGVEDREQLSSGYGINNVKERIHLLYGESYGVSVWSQKGKGVRVTIQLPRYSEVLDEF
;
A
#
# COMPACT_ATOMS: atom_id res chain seq x y z
N MET A 1 13.32 4.69 18.82
CA MET A 1 13.70 3.28 18.90
C MET A 1 12.54 2.44 18.39
N PHE A 2 12.73 1.78 17.27
CA PHE A 2 11.72 0.91 16.69
C PHE A 2 11.85 -0.47 17.30
N LYS A 3 10.82 -0.97 17.99
CA LYS A 3 10.79 -2.36 18.43
C LYS A 3 10.32 -3.23 17.27
N ILE A 4 11.24 -3.57 16.39
CA ILE A 4 10.97 -4.64 15.42
C ILE A 4 11.20 -5.94 16.17
N THR A 5 10.14 -6.50 16.70
CA THR A 5 10.19 -7.84 17.25
C THR A 5 10.36 -8.78 16.07
N LEU A 6 11.58 -9.26 15.83
CA LEU A 6 11.88 -10.35 14.92
C LEU A 6 11.18 -11.61 15.44
N ASN A 7 9.87 -11.66 15.25
CA ASN A 7 9.10 -12.82 15.62
C ASN A 7 9.19 -13.86 14.51
N LYS A 8 9.64 -15.02 14.94
CA LYS A 8 9.75 -16.28 14.21
C LYS A 8 8.78 -16.38 13.02
N GLY A 9 9.33 -16.25 11.80
CA GLY A 9 8.62 -16.51 10.56
C GLY A 9 8.41 -15.26 9.71
N ASN A 10 9.47 -14.76 9.05
CA ASN A 10 9.43 -13.87 7.88
C ASN A 10 8.29 -12.82 7.85
N SER A 11 8.04 -12.12 8.95
CA SER A 11 7.03 -11.06 9.01
C SER A 11 7.48 -9.76 8.32
N ILE A 12 8.77 -9.64 8.00
CA ILE A 12 9.39 -8.51 7.30
C ILE A 12 10.07 -9.01 6.04
N LEU A 13 9.80 -8.38 4.93
CA LEU A 13 10.37 -8.69 3.63
C LEU A 13 10.90 -7.41 2.96
N PRO A 14 11.82 -7.53 1.99
CA PRO A 14 12.15 -6.39 1.14
C PRO A 14 10.91 -5.82 0.44
N LEU A 15 10.82 -4.50 0.33
CA LEU A 15 9.75 -3.82 -0.39
C LEU A 15 9.50 -4.45 -1.77
N LYS A 16 10.57 -4.79 -2.49
CA LYS A 16 10.50 -5.48 -3.77
C LYS A 16 9.65 -6.75 -3.72
N SER A 17 9.76 -7.54 -2.65
CA SER A 17 8.99 -8.79 -2.52
C SER A 17 7.49 -8.55 -2.47
N GLU A 18 7.05 -7.49 -1.80
CA GLU A 18 5.63 -7.13 -1.78
C GLU A 18 5.16 -6.57 -3.13
N LEU A 19 5.99 -5.76 -3.79
CA LEU A 19 5.69 -5.27 -5.14
C LEU A 19 5.63 -6.41 -6.16
N ASP A 20 6.53 -7.40 -6.08
CA ASP A 20 6.51 -8.59 -6.93
C ASP A 20 5.24 -9.43 -6.69
N TYR A 21 4.82 -9.55 -5.43
CA TYR A 21 3.56 -10.22 -5.08
C TYR A 21 2.35 -9.51 -5.71
N ILE A 22 2.32 -8.19 -5.62
CA ILE A 22 1.26 -7.37 -6.23
C ILE A 22 1.23 -7.55 -7.75
N HIS A 23 2.38 -7.58 -8.41
CA HIS A 23 2.45 -7.89 -9.84
C HIS A 23 1.80 -9.24 -10.17
N LYS A 24 2.15 -10.28 -9.42
CA LYS A 24 1.57 -11.63 -9.61
C LYS A 24 0.07 -11.65 -9.35
N TYR A 25 -0.37 -10.97 -8.30
CA TYR A 25 -1.80 -10.82 -8.01
C TYR A 25 -2.54 -10.15 -9.16
N MET A 26 -2.00 -9.06 -9.71
CA MET A 26 -2.60 -8.35 -10.83
C MET A 26 -2.62 -9.19 -12.12
N LEU A 27 -1.60 -10.02 -12.36
CA LEU A 27 -1.61 -10.97 -13.48
C LEU A 27 -2.76 -11.97 -13.37
N ILE A 28 -3.01 -12.50 -12.16
CA ILE A 28 -4.14 -13.40 -11.91
C ILE A 28 -5.46 -12.69 -12.14
N GLN A 29 -5.60 -11.45 -11.67
CA GLN A 29 -6.80 -10.64 -11.91
C GLN A 29 -7.00 -10.31 -13.39
N ALA A 30 -5.93 -10.03 -14.12
CA ALA A 30 -5.97 -9.77 -15.55
C ALA A 30 -6.40 -11.02 -16.36
N PHE A 31 -6.02 -12.20 -15.90
CA PHE A 31 -6.49 -13.46 -16.48
C PHE A 31 -7.99 -13.69 -16.25
N ARG A 32 -8.46 -13.39 -15.04
CA ARG A 32 -9.87 -13.53 -14.66
C ARG A 32 -10.76 -12.46 -15.33
N PHE A 33 -10.23 -11.25 -15.47
CA PHE A 33 -10.93 -10.09 -16.02
C PHE A 33 -10.07 -9.42 -17.12
N PRO A 34 -10.04 -9.98 -18.34
CA PRO A 34 -9.17 -9.46 -19.41
C PRO A 34 -9.40 -7.98 -19.68
N ASN A 35 -8.31 -7.22 -19.82
CA ASN A 35 -8.31 -5.78 -20.15
C ASN A 35 -9.08 -4.87 -19.17
N ARG A 36 -9.28 -5.32 -17.93
CA ARG A 36 -10.00 -4.56 -16.90
C ARG A 36 -9.07 -3.70 -16.04
N PHE A 37 -7.86 -4.17 -15.79
CA PHE A 37 -6.96 -3.56 -14.81
C PHE A 37 -5.58 -3.28 -15.39
N HIS A 38 -5.03 -2.13 -15.04
CA HIS A 38 -3.66 -1.74 -15.35
C HIS A 38 -2.93 -1.37 -14.06
N LEU A 39 -1.68 -1.83 -13.93
CA LEU A 39 -0.82 -1.55 -12.78
C LEU A 39 0.42 -0.79 -13.24
N GLU A 40 0.69 0.32 -12.59
CA GLU A 40 1.92 1.09 -12.72
C GLU A 40 2.66 1.11 -11.39
N ILE A 41 3.93 0.77 -11.39
CA ILE A 41 4.78 0.82 -10.19
C ILE A 41 6.01 1.67 -10.49
N GLU A 42 6.21 2.70 -9.68
CA GLU A 42 7.39 3.56 -9.67
C GLU A 42 8.09 3.42 -8.32
N CYS A 43 9.16 2.63 -8.29
CA CYS A 43 9.97 2.43 -7.09
C CYS A 43 11.45 2.56 -7.48
N PRO A 44 12.18 3.53 -6.90
CA PRO A 44 13.62 3.61 -7.09
C PRO A 44 14.32 2.33 -6.63
N VAL A 45 15.33 1.92 -7.37
CA VAL A 45 16.10 0.69 -7.07
C VAL A 45 16.71 0.71 -5.66
N GLU A 46 17.06 1.89 -5.19
CA GLU A 46 17.63 2.12 -3.85
C GLU A 46 16.66 1.77 -2.71
N LEU A 47 15.35 1.79 -2.99
CA LEU A 47 14.31 1.48 -2.01
C LEU A 47 13.83 0.02 -2.07
N GLU A 48 14.24 -0.74 -3.07
CA GLU A 48 13.77 -2.12 -3.27
C GLU A 48 14.05 -3.04 -2.09
N ASN A 49 15.15 -2.83 -1.39
CA ASN A 49 15.56 -3.63 -0.23
C ASN A 49 15.05 -3.07 1.11
N TYR A 50 14.22 -2.05 1.11
CA TYR A 50 13.62 -1.52 2.33
C TYR A 50 12.89 -2.64 3.09
N PRO A 51 13.24 -2.91 4.37
CA PRO A 51 12.59 -3.96 5.15
C PRO A 51 11.17 -3.54 5.53
N LEU A 52 10.18 -4.10 4.85
CA LEU A 52 8.77 -3.78 4.97
C LEU A 52 8.02 -4.89 5.69
N PRO A 53 7.14 -4.57 6.65
CA PRO A 53 6.19 -5.55 7.17
C PRO A 53 5.31 -6.11 6.07
N LYS A 54 5.10 -7.43 6.06
CA LYS A 54 4.24 -8.09 5.09
C LYS A 54 2.83 -7.50 5.06
N PHE A 55 2.22 -7.50 3.90
CA PHE A 55 0.82 -7.09 3.70
C PHE A 55 0.53 -5.65 4.13
N LEU A 56 1.47 -4.75 3.86
CA LEU A 56 1.28 -3.33 4.14
C LEU A 56 0.62 -2.60 2.95
N ILE A 57 0.98 -2.97 1.73
CA ILE A 57 0.48 -2.37 0.49
C ILE A 57 -0.66 -3.18 -0.12
N GLN A 58 -0.52 -4.50 -0.11
CA GLN A 58 -1.45 -5.44 -0.75
C GLN A 58 -2.92 -5.23 -0.39
N PRO A 59 -3.32 -5.00 0.88
CA PRO A 59 -4.73 -4.81 1.22
C PRO A 59 -5.38 -3.65 0.46
N PHE A 60 -4.63 -2.60 0.17
CA PHE A 60 -5.13 -1.43 -0.56
C PHE A 60 -5.30 -1.70 -2.06
N VAL A 61 -4.42 -2.52 -2.63
CA VAL A 61 -4.56 -2.98 -4.03
C VAL A 61 -5.79 -3.89 -4.17
N GLU A 62 -5.98 -4.82 -3.24
CA GLU A 62 -7.17 -5.68 -3.20
C GLU A 62 -8.45 -4.87 -3.06
N ASN A 63 -8.46 -3.84 -2.21
CA ASN A 63 -9.59 -2.93 -2.06
C ASN A 63 -9.89 -2.17 -3.35
N SER A 64 -8.88 -1.72 -4.08
CA SER A 64 -9.05 -1.04 -5.37
C SER A 64 -9.73 -1.94 -6.39
N ILE A 65 -9.34 -3.20 -6.49
CA ILE A 65 -9.99 -4.18 -7.36
C ILE A 65 -11.44 -4.40 -6.93
N GLN A 66 -11.66 -4.71 -5.66
CA GLN A 66 -12.95 -5.16 -5.14
C GLN A 66 -13.96 -4.03 -5.00
N HIS A 67 -13.56 -2.87 -4.47
CA HIS A 67 -14.46 -1.76 -4.17
C HIS A 67 -14.39 -0.63 -5.19
N GLY A 68 -13.24 -0.45 -5.86
CA GLY A 68 -13.02 0.61 -6.82
C GLY A 68 -13.51 0.25 -8.23
N PHE A 69 -13.26 -0.97 -8.69
CA PHE A 69 -13.44 -1.35 -10.08
C PHE A 69 -14.59 -2.33 -10.35
N GLU A 70 -14.93 -3.21 -9.42
CA GLU A 70 -16.05 -4.14 -9.62
C GLU A 70 -17.38 -3.44 -9.92
N PRO A 71 -17.74 -2.33 -9.24
CA PRO A 71 -18.96 -1.61 -9.55
C PRO A 71 -18.91 -0.80 -10.86
N ARG A 72 -17.73 -0.66 -11.45
CA ARG A 72 -17.48 0.20 -12.61
C ARG A 72 -17.37 -0.62 -13.89
N VAL A 73 -17.90 -0.07 -14.98
CA VAL A 73 -17.67 -0.59 -16.35
C VAL A 73 -16.46 0.13 -16.94
N GLY A 74 -15.56 -0.62 -17.60
CA GLY A 74 -14.38 -0.08 -18.26
C GLY A 74 -13.07 -0.45 -17.56
N GLN A 75 -11.99 0.17 -17.98
CA GLN A 75 -10.64 -0.08 -17.45
C GLN A 75 -10.38 0.74 -16.18
N GLY A 76 -9.62 0.15 -15.26
CA GLY A 76 -9.13 0.83 -14.07
C GLY A 76 -7.62 0.78 -13.98
N CYS A 77 -7.01 1.83 -13.43
CA CYS A 77 -5.58 1.93 -13.20
C CYS A 77 -5.28 2.01 -11.71
N ILE A 78 -4.30 1.22 -11.26
CA ILE A 78 -3.69 1.32 -9.95
C ILE A 78 -2.25 1.79 -10.15
N ARG A 79 -1.87 2.83 -9.44
CA ARG A 79 -0.48 3.34 -9.43
C ARG A 79 0.09 3.25 -8.03
N ILE A 80 1.29 2.69 -7.93
CA ILE A 80 2.07 2.64 -6.69
C ILE A 80 3.35 3.44 -6.91
N THR A 81 3.58 4.42 -6.06
CA THR A 81 4.77 5.28 -6.12
C THR A 81 5.50 5.23 -4.78
N CYS A 82 6.80 4.91 -4.81
CA CYS A 82 7.65 4.91 -3.64
C CYS A 82 8.67 6.04 -3.76
N THR A 83 8.75 6.89 -2.75
CA THR A 83 9.71 8.01 -2.69
C THR A 83 10.27 8.17 -1.29
N GLU A 84 11.48 8.71 -1.18
CA GLU A 84 12.03 9.15 0.09
C GLU A 84 12.03 10.68 0.10
N LYS A 85 11.29 11.27 1.02
CA LYS A 85 11.11 12.71 1.13
C LYS A 85 10.91 13.11 2.59
N ASP A 86 11.48 14.27 2.98
CA ASP A 86 11.34 14.81 4.34
C ASP A 86 11.70 13.80 5.43
N GLU A 87 12.77 13.04 5.20
CA GLU A 87 13.29 12.01 6.08
C GLU A 87 12.32 10.82 6.30
N LYS A 88 11.40 10.61 5.37
CA LYS A 88 10.43 9.50 5.42
C LYS A 88 10.39 8.74 4.10
N LEU A 89 10.15 7.43 4.18
CA LEU A 89 9.67 6.66 3.05
C LEU A 89 8.18 6.94 2.89
N ILE A 90 7.79 7.36 1.72
CA ILE A 90 6.40 7.61 1.36
C ILE A 90 5.99 6.64 0.26
N ILE A 91 4.97 5.83 0.54
CA ILE A 91 4.36 4.93 -0.43
C ILE A 91 2.94 5.42 -0.70
N VAL A 92 2.66 5.73 -1.95
CA VAL A 92 1.34 6.20 -2.39
C VAL A 92 0.72 5.13 -3.28
N ILE A 93 -0.48 4.69 -2.94
CA ILE A 93 -1.29 3.78 -3.73
C ILE A 93 -2.52 4.55 -4.20
N GLU A 94 -2.67 4.71 -5.50
CA GLU A 94 -3.77 5.45 -6.12
C GLU A 94 -4.56 4.55 -7.05
N ASP A 95 -5.88 4.67 -7.03
CA ASP A 95 -6.74 4.11 -8.04
C ASP A 95 -7.67 5.17 -8.63
N ASP A 96 -8.11 4.96 -9.85
CA ASP A 96 -9.09 5.78 -10.56
C ASP A 96 -10.50 5.17 -10.51
N GLY A 97 -10.79 4.40 -9.48
CA GLY A 97 -12.08 3.73 -9.29
C GLY A 97 -13.23 4.68 -8.93
N VAL A 98 -14.31 4.08 -8.44
CA VAL A 98 -15.54 4.85 -8.12
C VAL A 98 -15.38 5.82 -6.95
N GLY A 99 -14.38 5.59 -6.10
CA GLY A 99 -14.18 6.39 -4.89
C GLY A 99 -15.30 6.21 -3.86
N VAL A 100 -15.14 6.89 -2.72
CA VAL A 100 -16.07 6.85 -1.59
C VAL A 100 -16.25 8.25 -1.04
N GLU A 101 -17.47 8.65 -0.73
CA GLU A 101 -17.77 9.94 -0.08
C GLU A 101 -17.74 9.82 1.45
N ASP A 102 -18.15 8.67 1.96
CA ASP A 102 -18.32 8.46 3.40
C ASP A 102 -17.01 8.03 4.06
N ARG A 103 -16.51 8.87 4.98
CA ARG A 103 -15.29 8.59 5.75
C ARG A 103 -15.42 7.35 6.66
N GLU A 104 -16.63 7.04 7.13
CA GLU A 104 -16.86 5.85 7.94
C GLU A 104 -16.71 4.58 7.11
N GLN A 105 -17.14 4.59 5.86
CA GLN A 105 -16.92 3.48 4.93
C GLN A 105 -15.43 3.28 4.65
N LEU A 106 -14.67 4.36 4.50
CA LEU A 106 -13.21 4.29 4.31
C LEU A 106 -12.52 3.67 5.53
N SER A 107 -12.89 4.06 6.73
CA SER A 107 -12.23 3.58 7.95
C SER A 107 -12.60 2.14 8.33
N SER A 108 -13.86 1.73 8.11
CA SER A 108 -14.37 0.42 8.52
C SER A 108 -14.17 -0.68 7.47
N GLY A 109 -14.23 -0.34 6.18
CA GLY A 109 -14.26 -1.32 5.09
C GLY A 109 -12.92 -1.64 4.44
N TYR A 110 -11.86 -0.89 4.70
CA TYR A 110 -10.61 -0.92 3.94
C TYR A 110 -9.40 -1.45 4.72
N GLY A 111 -9.58 -1.97 5.92
CA GLY A 111 -8.47 -2.48 6.73
C GLY A 111 -7.44 -1.40 7.15
N ILE A 112 -7.79 -0.12 6.99
CA ILE A 112 -6.90 1.02 7.25
C ILE A 112 -6.44 1.03 8.69
N ASN A 113 -7.35 0.79 9.63
CA ASN A 113 -7.06 0.80 11.05
C ASN A 113 -6.04 -0.28 11.44
N ASN A 114 -6.15 -1.47 10.86
CA ASN A 114 -5.21 -2.56 11.12
C ASN A 114 -3.79 -2.19 10.63
N VAL A 115 -3.67 -1.64 9.43
CA VAL A 115 -2.36 -1.20 8.91
C VAL A 115 -1.81 -0.05 9.74
N LYS A 116 -2.64 0.91 10.10
CA LYS A 116 -2.26 2.05 10.93
C LYS A 116 -1.75 1.60 12.30
N GLU A 117 -2.47 0.72 12.98
CA GLU A 117 -2.05 0.17 14.28
C GLU A 117 -0.71 -0.59 14.18
N ARG A 118 -0.54 -1.40 13.14
CA ARG A 118 0.74 -2.11 12.91
C ARG A 118 1.90 -1.14 12.73
N ILE A 119 1.72 -0.08 11.96
CA ILE A 119 2.74 0.96 11.75
C ILE A 119 3.05 1.67 13.08
N HIS A 120 2.03 2.05 13.84
CA HIS A 120 2.22 2.70 15.14
C HIS A 120 2.98 1.82 16.13
N LEU A 121 2.66 0.53 16.17
CA LEU A 121 3.34 -0.43 17.05
C LEU A 121 4.81 -0.63 16.67
N LEU A 122 5.12 -0.64 15.37
CA LEU A 122 6.48 -0.88 14.87
C LEU A 122 7.36 0.39 14.88
N TYR A 123 6.78 1.54 14.52
CA TYR A 123 7.54 2.75 14.22
C TYR A 123 7.16 3.96 15.06
N GLY A 124 6.09 3.88 15.84
CA GLY A 124 5.57 4.99 16.62
C GLY A 124 4.51 5.83 15.90
N GLU A 125 3.95 6.79 16.62
CA GLU A 125 2.80 7.59 16.15
C GLU A 125 3.15 8.67 15.11
N SER A 126 4.44 8.94 14.90
CA SER A 126 4.92 9.88 13.87
C SER A 126 4.76 9.33 12.45
N TYR A 127 4.48 8.05 12.32
CA TYR A 127 4.30 7.33 11.05
C TYR A 127 2.89 6.78 10.98
N GLY A 128 2.42 6.45 9.79
CA GLY A 128 1.07 5.92 9.67
C GLY A 128 0.52 5.91 8.26
N VAL A 129 -0.80 5.86 8.17
CA VAL A 129 -1.57 5.79 6.93
C VAL A 129 -2.58 6.92 6.91
N SER A 130 -2.68 7.60 5.79
CA SER A 130 -3.77 8.52 5.49
C SER A 130 -4.47 8.09 4.21
N VAL A 131 -5.77 8.35 4.13
CA VAL A 131 -6.59 7.99 2.97
C VAL A 131 -7.41 9.19 2.55
N TRP A 132 -7.36 9.46 1.25
CA TRP A 132 -8.21 10.42 0.60
C TRP A 132 -9.07 9.71 -0.45
N SER A 133 -10.33 10.06 -0.53
CA SER A 133 -11.23 9.59 -1.57
C SER A 133 -12.29 10.64 -1.88
N GLN A 134 -12.74 10.60 -3.11
CA GLN A 134 -13.89 11.37 -3.57
C GLN A 134 -14.66 10.53 -4.59
N LYS A 135 -15.97 10.53 -4.49
CA LYS A 135 -16.84 9.81 -5.43
C LYS A 135 -16.53 10.20 -6.88
N GLY A 136 -16.30 9.20 -7.72
CA GLY A 136 -15.94 9.38 -9.13
C GLY A 136 -14.47 9.71 -9.39
N LYS A 137 -13.62 9.86 -8.34
CA LYS A 137 -12.20 10.20 -8.47
C LYS A 137 -11.24 9.17 -7.89
N GLY A 138 -11.77 8.05 -7.39
CA GLY A 138 -10.96 6.98 -6.84
C GLY A 138 -10.50 7.19 -5.41
N VAL A 139 -9.48 6.45 -5.02
CA VAL A 139 -8.89 6.43 -3.67
C VAL A 139 -7.39 6.67 -3.76
N ARG A 140 -6.86 7.44 -2.82
CA ARG A 140 -5.42 7.60 -2.60
C ARG A 140 -5.09 7.24 -1.18
N VAL A 141 -4.22 6.26 -1.02
CA VAL A 141 -3.64 5.85 0.27
C VAL A 141 -2.20 6.32 0.33
N THR A 142 -1.83 6.99 1.40
CA THR A 142 -0.45 7.42 1.66
C THR A 142 0.06 6.74 2.91
N ILE A 143 1.11 5.94 2.79
CA ILE A 143 1.82 5.29 3.88
C ILE A 143 3.11 6.06 4.13
N GLN A 144 3.35 6.46 5.37
CA GLN A 144 4.58 7.12 5.80
C GLN A 144 5.31 6.24 6.80
N LEU A 145 6.57 5.94 6.48
CA LEU A 145 7.45 5.09 7.27
C LEU A 145 8.79 5.82 7.52
N PRO A 146 9.62 5.35 8.46
CA PRO A 146 10.96 5.88 8.63
C PRO A 146 11.78 5.81 7.35
N ARG A 147 12.72 6.73 7.15
CA ARG A 147 13.66 6.64 6.02
C ARG A 147 14.49 5.35 6.08
N TYR A 148 14.97 4.91 4.93
CA TYR A 148 15.68 3.63 4.80
C TYR A 148 16.91 3.52 5.73
N SER A 149 17.70 4.58 5.83
CA SER A 149 18.90 4.59 6.69
C SER A 149 18.58 4.39 8.18
N GLU A 150 17.44 4.89 8.68
CA GLU A 150 17.01 4.70 10.05
C GLU A 150 16.58 3.26 10.33
N VAL A 151 15.95 2.61 9.36
CA VAL A 151 15.47 1.23 9.51
C VAL A 151 16.62 0.24 9.43
N LEU A 152 17.68 0.52 8.65
CA LEU A 152 18.86 -0.33 8.55
C LEU A 152 19.64 -0.42 9.86
N ASP A 153 19.65 0.65 10.67
CA ASP A 153 20.37 0.68 11.95
C ASP A 153 19.75 -0.25 13.02
N GLU A 154 18.53 -0.75 12.78
CA GLU A 154 17.79 -1.65 13.68
C GLU A 154 17.91 -3.15 13.29
N PHE A 155 18.52 -3.43 12.16
CA PHE A 155 18.76 -4.77 11.61
C PHE A 155 20.25 -5.06 11.52
#